data_578ada3f982f802ea14c4f1ecb8b8b46
#
_entry.id   578ada3f982f802ea14c4f1ecb8b8b46
#
_cell.length_a   1.000
_cell.length_b   1.000
_cell.length_c   1.000
_cell.angle_alpha   90.00
_cell.angle_beta   90.00
_cell.angle_gamma   90.00
#
_symmetry.space_group_name_H-M   'P 1'
#
loop_
_entity.id
_entity.type
_entity.pdbx_description
1 polymer ?
#
loop_
_entity_poly.entity_id
_entity_poly.type
_entity_poly.pdbx_seq_one_letter_code
_entity_poly.pdbx_strand_id
1 'polypeptide(L)'
;PQKADFTFYGGLYRKVSIISVEKSHFDLDYYGGPGIKVTPILDGTTANVETEAFVTNGQAGQKLRYTIKDAEGNVLESKELGVEETKTSFEIKDVHRWNGVKDPYLYTAEIELVDGEEVIDKVSTRFGCREFAIDPEKGFFLNGVSYPLHGVSRHQDRWGIGNALLPEHHEEDIELIMELGANTIRLAHYQHDQYFYDLCDEKGLVIWAEIPYISNHMPTGRENTISQMKELVIQNYNHASIVVWGLSNEITMNGDSDEDLRENHVILNDMVHEMDKTRLTTMAVISMCNISESQYIEIPDLVSYNQYLGWYGGKIEENGPFMDSFHEMYPNIPIGMSEYGAEAYKWHSSHPEQGDYSEEYPAH
;
A
#
# COMPACT_ATOMS: atom_id res chain seq x y z
N PRO A 1 23.58 6.54 12.21
CA PRO A 1 22.94 5.37 12.79
C PRO A 1 21.42 5.45 12.56
N GLN A 2 20.83 4.38 12.10
CA GLN A 2 19.37 4.28 12.00
C GLN A 2 18.79 4.31 13.42
N LYS A 3 17.73 5.11 13.61
CA LYS A 3 17.02 5.19 14.88
C LYS A 3 15.53 5.09 14.60
N ALA A 4 14.92 4.03 15.11
CA ALA A 4 13.48 3.81 15.15
C ALA A 4 13.19 2.84 16.29
N ASP A 5 11.95 2.67 16.64
CA ASP A 5 11.49 1.78 17.72
C ASP A 5 11.23 0.34 17.28
N PHE A 6 11.69 -0.02 16.08
CA PHE A 6 11.65 -1.39 15.57
C PHE A 6 13.04 -1.87 15.14
N THR A 7 13.21 -3.20 15.02
CA THR A 7 14.51 -3.80 14.71
C THR A 7 14.82 -3.71 13.22
N PHE A 8 16.02 -3.25 12.88
CA PHE A 8 16.57 -3.30 11.53
C PHE A 8 17.34 -4.60 11.33
N TYR A 9 16.81 -5.46 10.48
CA TYR A 9 17.46 -6.72 10.13
C TYR A 9 18.30 -6.56 8.86
N GLY A 10 19.49 -7.17 8.85
CA GLY A 10 20.35 -7.21 7.68
C GLY A 10 20.35 -8.57 7.00
N GLY A 11 20.93 -8.62 5.80
CA GLY A 11 21.08 -9.84 5.01
C GLY A 11 19.96 -10.07 4.00
N LEU A 12 20.03 -11.22 3.33
CA LEU A 12 19.02 -11.64 2.36
C LEU A 12 17.99 -12.52 3.06
N TYR A 13 16.92 -11.91 3.55
CA TYR A 13 15.88 -12.59 4.31
C TYR A 13 14.59 -12.85 3.49
N ARG A 14 14.55 -12.43 2.24
CA ARG A 14 13.48 -12.76 1.28
C ARG A 14 14.02 -13.68 0.19
N LYS A 15 13.12 -14.28 -0.59
CA LYS A 15 13.51 -15.14 -1.72
C LYS A 15 14.40 -14.39 -2.70
N VAL A 16 15.43 -15.08 -3.17
CA VAL A 16 16.30 -14.61 -4.24
C VAL A 16 16.14 -15.56 -5.42
N SER A 17 15.88 -15.00 -6.60
CA SER A 17 15.66 -15.76 -7.82
C SER A 17 16.61 -15.29 -8.92
N ILE A 18 16.97 -16.20 -9.80
CA ILE A 18 17.63 -15.88 -11.08
C ILE A 18 16.61 -16.12 -12.18
N ILE A 19 16.30 -15.08 -12.92
CA ILE A 19 15.36 -15.13 -14.04
C ILE A 19 16.18 -15.13 -15.33
N SER A 20 15.97 -16.14 -16.18
CA SER A 20 16.56 -16.21 -17.52
C SER A 20 15.49 -15.87 -18.54
N VAL A 21 15.77 -14.91 -19.41
CA VAL A 21 14.84 -14.43 -20.44
C VAL A 21 15.50 -14.41 -21.80
N GLU A 22 14.72 -14.39 -22.86
CA GLU A 22 15.19 -14.17 -24.21
C GLU A 22 15.68 -12.71 -24.42
N LYS A 23 16.32 -12.44 -25.55
CA LYS A 23 16.80 -11.08 -25.86
C LYS A 23 15.66 -10.06 -25.90
N SER A 24 14.53 -10.42 -26.52
CA SER A 24 13.28 -9.68 -26.43
C SER A 24 12.45 -10.25 -25.27
N HIS A 25 12.14 -9.45 -24.26
CA HIS A 25 11.47 -9.88 -23.05
C HIS A 25 10.71 -8.74 -22.40
N PHE A 26 9.85 -9.05 -21.43
CA PHE A 26 9.22 -8.03 -20.58
C PHE A 26 10.24 -7.43 -19.63
N ASP A 27 10.20 -6.11 -19.50
CA ASP A 27 11.12 -5.36 -18.64
C ASP A 27 10.79 -5.61 -17.16
N LEU A 28 11.72 -6.29 -16.48
CA LEU A 28 11.67 -6.54 -15.03
C LEU A 28 12.77 -5.75 -14.29
N ASP A 29 13.60 -5.00 -15.01
CA ASP A 29 14.72 -4.26 -14.43
C ASP A 29 14.31 -2.86 -13.96
N TYR A 30 13.29 -2.25 -14.58
CA TYR A 30 12.83 -0.93 -14.20
C TYR A 30 12.19 -0.95 -12.82
N TYR A 31 12.98 -0.61 -11.80
CA TYR A 31 12.61 -0.65 -10.37
C TYR A 31 12.05 -2.01 -9.91
N GLY A 32 12.41 -3.10 -10.56
CA GLY A 32 11.91 -4.44 -10.22
C GLY A 32 10.40 -4.63 -10.48
N GLY A 33 9.84 -3.88 -11.42
CA GLY A 33 8.42 -3.95 -11.77
C GLY A 33 8.02 -5.26 -12.44
N PRO A 34 6.73 -5.57 -12.48
CA PRO A 34 6.23 -6.85 -13.02
C PRO A 34 6.16 -6.92 -14.54
N GLY A 35 6.63 -5.91 -15.27
CA GLY A 35 6.55 -5.84 -16.75
C GLY A 35 5.14 -5.58 -17.32
N ILE A 36 4.15 -5.43 -16.46
CA ILE A 36 2.74 -5.19 -16.78
C ILE A 36 2.13 -4.18 -15.79
N LYS A 37 1.34 -3.23 -16.31
CA LYS A 37 0.55 -2.31 -15.51
C LYS A 37 -0.91 -2.39 -15.92
N VAL A 38 -1.82 -2.55 -14.95
CA VAL A 38 -3.26 -2.67 -15.18
C VAL A 38 -4.00 -1.60 -14.37
N THR A 39 -4.81 -0.81 -15.06
CA THR A 39 -5.58 0.28 -14.46
C THR A 39 -7.06 0.08 -14.77
N PRO A 40 -7.83 -0.55 -13.87
CA PRO A 40 -9.28 -0.65 -14.03
C PRO A 40 -9.94 0.67 -13.65
N ILE A 41 -10.82 1.17 -14.52
CA ILE A 41 -11.60 2.40 -14.34
C ILE A 41 -13.08 2.03 -14.42
N LEU A 42 -13.82 2.22 -13.34
CA LEU A 42 -15.24 1.90 -13.29
C LEU A 42 -16.09 3.02 -13.92
N ASP A 43 -17.11 2.60 -14.66
CA ASP A 43 -18.20 3.46 -15.15
C ASP A 43 -19.53 2.71 -14.99
N GLY A 44 -20.25 3.00 -13.94
CA GLY A 44 -21.49 2.30 -13.59
C GLY A 44 -21.25 0.79 -13.37
N THR A 45 -21.87 -0.06 -14.22
CA THR A 45 -21.72 -1.53 -14.18
C THR A 45 -20.61 -2.05 -15.09
N THR A 46 -19.85 -1.16 -15.72
CA THR A 46 -18.79 -1.50 -16.66
C THR A 46 -17.43 -1.08 -16.09
N ALA A 47 -16.37 -1.78 -16.45
CA ALA A 47 -14.99 -1.34 -16.22
C ALA A 47 -14.26 -1.21 -17.56
N ASN A 48 -13.57 -0.09 -17.74
CA ASN A 48 -12.52 0.03 -18.75
C ASN A 48 -11.18 -0.34 -18.11
N VAL A 49 -10.56 -1.41 -18.60
CA VAL A 49 -9.30 -1.94 -18.05
C VAL A 49 -8.17 -1.55 -18.99
N GLU A 50 -7.45 -0.50 -18.64
CA GLU A 50 -6.24 -0.11 -19.37
C GLU A 50 -5.09 -1.04 -19.00
N THR A 51 -4.39 -1.57 -20.01
CA THR A 51 -3.29 -2.51 -19.82
C THR A 51 -2.07 -2.02 -20.59
N GLU A 52 -0.94 -1.93 -19.92
CA GLU A 52 0.34 -1.47 -20.47
C GLU A 52 1.41 -2.54 -20.27
N ALA A 53 2.14 -2.85 -21.36
CA ALA A 53 3.29 -3.74 -21.37
C ALA A 53 4.59 -2.93 -21.38
N PHE A 54 5.58 -3.41 -20.65
CA PHE A 54 6.95 -2.89 -20.70
C PHE A 54 7.84 -3.93 -21.34
N VAL A 55 8.41 -3.64 -22.52
CA VAL A 55 9.17 -4.60 -23.32
C VAL A 55 10.58 -4.07 -23.58
N THR A 56 11.56 -4.92 -23.32
CA THR A 56 12.96 -4.66 -23.64
C THR A 56 13.34 -5.37 -24.95
N ASN A 57 14.01 -4.64 -25.83
CA ASN A 57 14.50 -5.15 -27.13
C ASN A 57 13.44 -5.80 -28.04
N GLY A 58 12.19 -5.32 -28.00
CA GLY A 58 11.15 -5.77 -28.93
C GLY A 58 11.60 -5.62 -30.38
N GLN A 59 11.34 -6.64 -31.22
CA GLN A 59 11.74 -6.66 -32.61
C GLN A 59 10.55 -6.47 -33.55
N ALA A 60 10.78 -5.81 -34.69
CA ALA A 60 9.74 -5.65 -35.70
C ALA A 60 9.18 -7.03 -36.14
N GLY A 61 7.87 -7.14 -36.17
CA GLY A 61 7.14 -8.37 -36.48
C GLY A 61 6.76 -9.23 -35.29
N GLN A 62 7.33 -8.97 -34.11
CA GLN A 62 6.85 -9.55 -32.86
C GLN A 62 5.51 -8.91 -32.46
N LYS A 63 4.74 -9.62 -31.67
CA LYS A 63 3.40 -9.18 -31.22
C LYS A 63 3.24 -9.30 -29.72
N LEU A 64 2.32 -8.51 -29.19
CA LEU A 64 1.84 -8.60 -27.83
C LEU A 64 0.42 -9.15 -27.84
N ARG A 65 0.19 -10.29 -27.21
CA ARG A 65 -1.12 -10.87 -27.02
C ARG A 65 -1.58 -10.60 -25.61
N TYR A 66 -2.51 -9.67 -25.49
CA TYR A 66 -3.16 -9.29 -24.24
C TYR A 66 -4.40 -10.15 -24.00
N THR A 67 -4.58 -10.65 -22.80
CA THR A 67 -5.73 -11.47 -22.43
C THR A 67 -6.25 -11.10 -21.05
N ILE A 68 -7.56 -10.88 -20.93
CA ILE A 68 -8.24 -10.71 -19.64
C ILE A 68 -9.03 -11.98 -19.34
N LYS A 69 -8.89 -12.47 -18.12
CA LYS A 69 -9.54 -13.68 -17.62
C LYS A 69 -10.35 -13.37 -16.35
N ASP A 70 -11.44 -14.12 -16.16
CA ASP A 70 -12.18 -14.10 -14.90
C ASP A 70 -11.44 -14.89 -13.78
N ALA A 71 -12.04 -14.97 -12.60
CA ALA A 71 -11.47 -15.68 -11.47
C ALA A 71 -11.33 -17.18 -11.67
N GLU A 72 -12.17 -17.77 -12.53
CA GLU A 72 -12.17 -19.19 -12.93
C GLU A 72 -11.15 -19.48 -14.04
N GLY A 73 -10.50 -18.44 -14.60
CA GLY A 73 -9.53 -18.55 -15.67
C GLY A 73 -10.13 -18.56 -17.08
N ASN A 74 -11.43 -18.31 -17.23
CA ASN A 74 -12.07 -18.20 -18.54
C ASN A 74 -11.64 -16.89 -19.21
N VAL A 75 -11.32 -16.96 -20.50
CA VAL A 75 -10.97 -15.78 -21.30
C VAL A 75 -12.22 -14.93 -21.54
N LEU A 76 -12.20 -13.70 -21.09
CA LEU A 76 -13.24 -12.71 -21.34
C LEU A 76 -13.01 -12.00 -22.67
N GLU A 77 -11.79 -11.55 -22.90
CA GLU A 77 -11.38 -10.87 -24.12
C GLU A 77 -9.89 -11.08 -24.38
N SER A 78 -9.47 -11.09 -25.65
CA SER A 78 -8.07 -11.13 -26.05
C SER A 78 -7.85 -10.24 -27.27
N LYS A 79 -6.68 -9.56 -27.29
CA LYS A 79 -6.23 -8.69 -28.40
C LYS A 79 -4.80 -9.00 -28.75
N GLU A 80 -4.48 -9.00 -30.03
CA GLU A 80 -3.09 -9.15 -30.51
C GLU A 80 -2.70 -7.90 -31.28
N LEU A 81 -1.62 -7.25 -30.83
CA LEU A 81 -1.12 -5.98 -31.33
C LEU A 81 0.37 -6.10 -31.71
N GLY A 82 0.89 -5.16 -32.48
CA GLY A 82 2.33 -5.09 -32.72
C GLY A 82 3.10 -4.80 -31.44
N VAL A 83 4.36 -5.23 -31.36
CA VAL A 83 5.20 -5.04 -30.15
C VAL A 83 5.41 -3.57 -29.79
N GLU A 84 5.23 -2.67 -30.74
CA GLU A 84 5.26 -1.21 -30.54
C GLU A 84 3.99 -0.64 -29.92
N GLU A 85 2.88 -1.39 -29.94
CA GLU A 85 1.58 -1.01 -29.37
C GLU A 85 1.48 -1.55 -27.94
N THR A 86 2.25 -0.93 -27.04
CA THR A 86 2.40 -1.40 -25.65
C THR A 86 1.21 -1.09 -24.75
N LYS A 87 0.18 -0.39 -25.26
CA LYS A 87 -1.01 -0.02 -24.48
C LYS A 87 -2.28 -0.45 -25.20
N THR A 88 -3.21 -0.99 -24.44
CA THR A 88 -4.56 -1.31 -24.92
C THR A 88 -5.57 -1.20 -23.77
N SER A 89 -6.86 -1.26 -24.10
CA SER A 89 -7.92 -1.28 -23.09
C SER A 89 -8.96 -2.35 -23.42
N PHE A 90 -9.64 -2.80 -22.39
CA PHE A 90 -10.70 -3.81 -22.46
C PHE A 90 -11.95 -3.29 -21.75
N GLU A 91 -13.12 -3.60 -22.27
CA GLU A 91 -14.39 -3.32 -21.61
C GLU A 91 -14.95 -4.58 -20.95
N ILE A 92 -15.06 -4.56 -19.62
CA ILE A 92 -15.74 -5.63 -18.86
C ILE A 92 -17.15 -5.13 -18.52
N LYS A 93 -18.16 -5.73 -19.16
CA LYS A 93 -19.58 -5.48 -18.87
C LYS A 93 -20.03 -6.29 -17.66
N ASP A 94 -20.99 -5.75 -16.90
CA ASP A 94 -21.48 -6.37 -15.67
C ASP A 94 -20.34 -6.78 -14.74
N VAL A 95 -19.39 -5.85 -14.54
CA VAL A 95 -18.14 -6.08 -13.83
C VAL A 95 -18.37 -6.59 -12.41
N HIS A 96 -17.73 -7.68 -12.05
CA HIS A 96 -17.67 -8.17 -10.68
C HIS A 96 -16.62 -7.34 -9.92
N ARG A 97 -17.05 -6.55 -8.95
CA ARG A 97 -16.17 -5.62 -8.23
C ARG A 97 -15.40 -6.32 -7.13
N TRP A 98 -14.17 -5.89 -6.90
CA TRP A 98 -13.46 -6.18 -5.66
C TRP A 98 -14.10 -5.34 -4.54
N ASN A 99 -14.75 -6.00 -3.58
CA ASN A 99 -15.60 -5.36 -2.59
C ASN A 99 -15.14 -5.60 -1.13
N GLY A 100 -13.82 -5.53 -0.94
CA GLY A 100 -13.20 -5.73 0.36
C GLY A 100 -13.43 -7.15 0.89
N VAL A 101 -13.48 -7.31 2.21
CA VAL A 101 -13.61 -8.63 2.86
C VAL A 101 -14.92 -9.36 2.54
N LYS A 102 -15.90 -8.68 1.98
CA LYS A 102 -17.19 -9.29 1.62
C LYS A 102 -17.13 -10.10 0.33
N ASP A 103 -16.37 -9.62 -0.64
CA ASP A 103 -16.29 -10.20 -1.98
C ASP A 103 -15.02 -9.69 -2.69
N PRO A 104 -13.86 -10.28 -2.41
CA PRO A 104 -12.56 -9.85 -2.93
C PRO A 104 -12.29 -10.42 -4.33
N TYR A 105 -13.18 -10.15 -5.29
CA TYR A 105 -13.09 -10.72 -6.64
C TYR A 105 -11.91 -10.16 -7.44
N LEU A 106 -11.13 -11.08 -8.02
CA LEU A 106 -9.95 -10.75 -8.79
C LEU A 106 -10.04 -11.31 -10.21
N TYR A 107 -9.72 -10.45 -11.18
CA TYR A 107 -9.46 -10.82 -12.57
C TYR A 107 -7.96 -11.09 -12.76
N THR A 108 -7.60 -11.68 -13.88
CA THR A 108 -6.20 -11.84 -14.32
C THR A 108 -6.00 -11.15 -15.66
N ALA A 109 -4.95 -10.33 -15.73
CA ALA A 109 -4.41 -9.82 -16.98
C ALA A 109 -3.12 -10.57 -17.31
N GLU A 110 -3.00 -11.02 -18.56
CA GLU A 110 -1.87 -11.76 -19.07
C GLU A 110 -1.41 -11.12 -20.37
N ILE A 111 -0.10 -10.96 -20.55
CA ILE A 111 0.48 -10.51 -21.80
C ILE A 111 1.55 -11.51 -22.22
N GLU A 112 1.46 -11.96 -23.44
CA GLU A 112 2.44 -12.82 -24.08
C GLU A 112 3.20 -12.03 -25.17
N LEU A 113 4.52 -12.15 -25.19
CA LEU A 113 5.37 -11.67 -26.27
C LEU A 113 5.55 -12.83 -27.27
N VAL A 114 5.10 -12.62 -28.50
CA VAL A 114 5.00 -13.67 -29.52
C VAL A 114 5.91 -13.35 -30.71
N ASP A 115 6.70 -14.33 -31.13
CA ASP A 115 7.53 -14.26 -32.34
C ASP A 115 7.10 -15.37 -33.32
N GLY A 116 6.47 -14.98 -34.42
CA GLY A 116 5.79 -15.94 -35.30
C GLY A 116 4.63 -16.65 -34.62
N GLU A 117 4.79 -17.93 -34.32
CA GLU A 117 3.81 -18.76 -33.60
C GLU A 117 4.26 -19.08 -32.16
N GLU A 118 5.49 -18.70 -31.78
CA GLU A 118 6.11 -19.03 -30.51
C GLU A 118 5.88 -17.92 -29.47
N VAL A 119 5.47 -18.31 -28.27
CA VAL A 119 5.48 -17.41 -27.09
C VAL A 119 6.88 -17.42 -26.51
N ILE A 120 7.60 -16.30 -26.64
CA ILE A 120 8.99 -16.18 -26.20
C ILE A 120 9.12 -15.61 -24.80
N ASP A 121 8.10 -14.88 -24.32
CA ASP A 121 8.05 -14.41 -22.93
C ASP A 121 6.59 -14.15 -22.52
N LYS A 122 6.35 -14.09 -21.19
CA LYS A 122 5.01 -13.95 -20.65
C LYS A 122 5.03 -13.32 -19.27
N VAL A 123 4.11 -12.36 -19.07
CA VAL A 123 3.83 -11.79 -17.73
C VAL A 123 2.34 -11.89 -17.41
N SER A 124 2.04 -11.98 -16.13
CA SER A 124 0.67 -12.08 -15.65
C SER A 124 0.52 -11.39 -14.30
N THR A 125 -0.61 -10.73 -14.07
CA THR A 125 -0.95 -10.12 -12.78
C THR A 125 -2.43 -10.27 -12.50
N ARG A 126 -2.79 -10.37 -11.22
CA ARG A 126 -4.19 -10.23 -10.81
C ARG A 126 -4.51 -8.76 -10.58
N PHE A 127 -5.76 -8.41 -10.73
CA PHE A 127 -6.26 -7.07 -10.45
C PHE A 127 -7.72 -7.11 -10.02
N GLY A 128 -8.17 -6.14 -9.25
CA GLY A 128 -9.56 -5.99 -8.84
C GLY A 128 -10.15 -4.70 -9.38
N CYS A 129 -11.39 -4.77 -9.88
CA CYS A 129 -12.13 -3.61 -10.31
C CYS A 129 -12.83 -2.97 -9.12
N ARG A 130 -12.37 -1.82 -8.66
CA ARG A 130 -12.96 -1.10 -7.54
C ARG A 130 -12.74 0.40 -7.69
N GLU A 131 -13.57 1.17 -7.02
CA GLU A 131 -13.37 2.60 -6.77
C GLU A 131 -13.44 2.86 -5.28
N PHE A 132 -12.77 3.89 -4.82
CA PHE A 132 -12.88 4.35 -3.44
C PHE A 132 -12.81 5.87 -3.37
N ALA A 133 -13.33 6.40 -2.28
CA ALA A 133 -13.28 7.81 -1.95
C ALA A 133 -13.11 7.99 -0.43
N ILE A 134 -12.51 9.10 -0.05
CA ILE A 134 -12.42 9.52 1.34
C ILE A 134 -13.05 10.90 1.44
N ASP A 135 -14.08 10.99 2.27
CA ASP A 135 -14.81 12.23 2.54
C ASP A 135 -14.44 12.72 3.95
N PRO A 136 -14.07 14.00 4.14
CA PRO A 136 -13.62 14.50 5.44
C PRO A 136 -14.68 14.41 6.54
N GLU A 137 -15.97 14.39 6.20
CA GLU A 137 -17.07 14.28 7.17
C GLU A 137 -17.63 12.86 7.30
N LYS A 138 -17.54 12.04 6.24
CA LYS A 138 -18.23 10.73 6.15
C LYS A 138 -17.30 9.54 6.17
N GLY A 139 -15.98 9.79 6.07
CA GLY A 139 -14.96 8.75 6.09
C GLY A 139 -14.77 8.03 4.75
N PHE A 140 -14.37 6.77 4.82
CA PHE A 140 -13.99 5.97 3.67
C PHE A 140 -15.20 5.28 3.01
N PHE A 141 -15.20 5.31 1.68
CA PHE A 141 -16.19 4.65 0.83
C PHE A 141 -15.49 3.68 -0.12
N LEU A 142 -16.02 2.48 -0.24
CA LEU A 142 -15.62 1.49 -1.22
C LEU A 142 -16.81 1.20 -2.14
N ASN A 143 -16.60 1.34 -3.46
CA ASN A 143 -17.62 1.16 -4.48
C ASN A 143 -18.91 1.98 -4.24
N GLY A 144 -18.73 3.22 -3.74
CA GLY A 144 -19.83 4.13 -3.44
C GLY A 144 -20.60 3.84 -2.14
N VAL A 145 -20.18 2.84 -1.37
CA VAL A 145 -20.80 2.46 -0.09
C VAL A 145 -19.87 2.81 1.06
N SER A 146 -20.41 3.39 2.14
CA SER A 146 -19.64 3.66 3.36
C SER A 146 -19.01 2.36 3.87
N TYR A 147 -17.69 2.39 4.08
CA TYR A 147 -16.88 1.24 4.48
C TYR A 147 -15.94 1.65 5.61
N PRO A 148 -16.43 1.68 6.86
CA PRO A 148 -15.61 2.04 8.00
C PRO A 148 -14.38 1.14 8.10
N LEU A 149 -13.20 1.75 8.25
CA LEU A 149 -11.95 1.03 8.37
C LEU A 149 -11.64 0.74 9.84
N HIS A 150 -11.47 -0.54 10.15
CA HIS A 150 -11.02 -1.04 11.45
C HIS A 150 -9.80 -1.91 11.21
N GLY A 151 -8.66 -1.53 11.75
CA GLY A 151 -7.43 -2.20 11.37
C GLY A 151 -6.33 -2.21 12.38
N VAL A 152 -5.22 -2.73 11.94
CA VAL A 152 -3.98 -2.87 12.70
C VAL A 152 -2.80 -2.35 11.87
N SER A 153 -1.74 -1.92 12.57
CA SER A 153 -0.42 -1.77 11.96
C SER A 153 0.34 -3.08 12.07
N ARG A 154 1.05 -3.46 11.03
CA ARG A 154 1.83 -4.71 11.00
C ARG A 154 3.27 -4.45 10.65
N HIS A 155 4.19 -4.95 11.48
CA HIS A 155 5.59 -5.15 11.11
C HIS A 155 5.82 -6.56 10.54
N GLN A 156 6.77 -6.68 9.60
CA GLN A 156 7.10 -7.94 8.94
C GLN A 156 8.26 -8.62 9.67
N ASP A 157 8.05 -8.97 10.93
CA ASP A 157 9.02 -9.72 11.71
C ASP A 157 8.36 -10.73 12.65
N ARG A 158 9.14 -11.69 13.14
CA ARG A 158 8.68 -12.75 14.03
C ARG A 158 9.75 -13.16 14.99
N TRP A 159 9.35 -13.46 16.23
CA TRP A 159 10.24 -13.97 17.25
C TRP A 159 11.05 -15.18 16.77
N GLY A 160 12.37 -15.10 16.95
CA GLY A 160 13.32 -16.17 16.63
C GLY A 160 13.81 -16.22 15.19
N ILE A 161 13.13 -15.57 14.24
CA ILE A 161 13.52 -15.56 12.83
C ILE A 161 13.66 -14.15 12.22
N GLY A 162 13.28 -13.10 12.97
CA GLY A 162 13.31 -11.73 12.45
C GLY A 162 12.47 -11.59 11.19
N ASN A 163 13.02 -10.95 10.17
CA ASN A 163 12.33 -10.72 8.88
C ASN A 163 12.37 -11.94 7.92
N ALA A 164 12.93 -13.08 8.34
CA ALA A 164 13.03 -14.28 7.49
C ALA A 164 11.72 -15.09 7.50
N LEU A 165 10.61 -14.44 7.21
CA LEU A 165 9.29 -15.05 7.18
C LEU A 165 9.13 -15.98 5.97
N LEU A 166 8.41 -17.07 6.19
CA LEU A 166 7.95 -17.99 5.15
C LEU A 166 6.46 -17.73 4.84
N PRO A 167 5.93 -18.23 3.74
CA PRO A 167 4.53 -18.06 3.38
C PRO A 167 3.54 -18.38 4.50
N GLU A 168 3.74 -19.48 5.22
CA GLU A 168 2.89 -19.88 6.34
C GLU A 168 2.84 -18.87 7.49
N HIS A 169 3.90 -18.07 7.68
CA HIS A 169 3.90 -17.02 8.70
C HIS A 169 3.03 -15.82 8.27
N HIS A 170 3.05 -15.50 6.99
CA HIS A 170 2.17 -14.46 6.43
C HIS A 170 0.70 -14.88 6.47
N GLU A 171 0.41 -16.15 6.19
CA GLU A 171 -0.92 -16.72 6.26
C GLU A 171 -1.46 -16.70 7.70
N GLU A 172 -0.64 -17.10 8.68
CA GLU A 172 -1.01 -17.02 10.11
C GLU A 172 -1.31 -15.58 10.54
N ASP A 173 -0.48 -14.61 10.14
CA ASP A 173 -0.71 -13.20 10.48
C ASP A 173 -2.05 -12.70 9.91
N ILE A 174 -2.35 -13.02 8.65
CA ILE A 174 -3.62 -12.65 8.01
C ILE A 174 -4.81 -13.29 8.73
N GLU A 175 -4.71 -14.56 9.10
CA GLU A 175 -5.78 -15.27 9.82
C GLU A 175 -6.06 -14.61 11.17
N LEU A 176 -5.03 -14.29 11.94
CA LEU A 176 -5.15 -13.60 13.23
C LEU A 176 -5.75 -12.19 13.07
N ILE A 177 -5.33 -11.44 12.07
CA ILE A 177 -5.85 -10.10 11.77
C ILE A 177 -7.34 -10.17 11.40
N MET A 178 -7.73 -11.15 10.60
CA MET A 178 -9.13 -11.34 10.23
C MET A 178 -9.98 -11.84 11.40
N GLU A 179 -9.42 -12.67 12.29
CA GLU A 179 -10.11 -13.12 13.52
C GLU A 179 -10.48 -11.96 14.44
N LEU A 180 -9.63 -10.90 14.48
CA LEU A 180 -9.95 -9.65 15.18
C LEU A 180 -11.10 -8.86 14.54
N GLY A 181 -11.56 -9.24 13.36
CA GLY A 181 -12.56 -8.50 12.59
C GLY A 181 -11.99 -7.28 11.85
N ALA A 182 -10.68 -7.18 11.70
CA ALA A 182 -10.05 -6.11 10.95
C ALA A 182 -10.34 -6.24 9.45
N ASN A 183 -10.49 -5.09 8.78
CA ASN A 183 -10.71 -4.99 7.35
C ASN A 183 -9.66 -4.11 6.64
N THR A 184 -8.71 -3.58 7.40
CA THR A 184 -7.60 -2.77 6.89
C THR A 184 -6.31 -3.06 7.65
N ILE A 185 -5.18 -2.88 6.97
CA ILE A 185 -3.85 -3.03 7.56
C ILE A 185 -2.96 -1.88 7.08
N ARG A 186 -2.26 -1.25 8.00
CA ARG A 186 -1.11 -0.42 7.66
C ARG A 186 0.14 -1.29 7.67
N LEU A 187 0.85 -1.33 6.55
CA LEU A 187 2.10 -2.09 6.41
C LEU A 187 3.27 -1.22 6.86
N ALA A 188 3.43 -1.13 8.17
CA ALA A 188 4.44 -0.30 8.81
C ALA A 188 5.84 -0.95 8.68
N HIS A 189 6.87 -0.23 8.46
CA HIS A 189 7.05 1.14 7.95
C HIS A 189 7.85 1.08 6.66
N TYR A 190 7.67 0.02 5.87
CA TYR A 190 8.48 -0.33 4.70
C TYR A 190 7.71 -1.28 3.77
N GLN A 191 8.19 -1.42 2.56
CA GLN A 191 7.61 -2.39 1.62
C GLN A 191 7.69 -3.82 2.17
N HIS A 192 6.54 -4.48 2.29
CA HIS A 192 6.43 -5.87 2.76
C HIS A 192 6.71 -6.88 1.64
N ASP A 193 6.67 -8.17 1.96
CA ASP A 193 6.81 -9.26 0.98
C ASP A 193 5.64 -9.23 -0.01
N GLN A 194 5.92 -9.47 -1.30
CA GLN A 194 4.90 -9.50 -2.36
C GLN A 194 3.78 -10.50 -2.06
N TYR A 195 4.12 -11.64 -1.46
CA TYR A 195 3.14 -12.65 -1.08
C TYR A 195 2.12 -12.10 -0.07
N PHE A 196 2.52 -11.18 0.82
CA PHE A 196 1.58 -10.58 1.77
C PHE A 196 0.59 -9.64 1.09
N TYR A 197 1.01 -8.87 0.08
CA TYR A 197 0.09 -8.07 -0.74
C TYR A 197 -0.89 -8.95 -1.51
N ASP A 198 -0.40 -10.07 -2.08
CA ASP A 198 -1.26 -11.06 -2.75
C ASP A 198 -2.34 -11.62 -1.82
N LEU A 199 -1.99 -11.95 -0.59
CA LEU A 199 -2.94 -12.40 0.44
C LEU A 199 -3.95 -11.30 0.80
N CYS A 200 -3.53 -10.04 0.90
CA CYS A 200 -4.43 -8.92 1.15
C CYS A 200 -5.44 -8.72 0.03
N ASP A 201 -5.02 -8.87 -1.23
CA ASP A 201 -5.93 -8.83 -2.38
C ASP A 201 -6.97 -9.95 -2.32
N GLU A 202 -6.54 -11.18 -2.02
CA GLU A 202 -7.39 -12.38 -1.92
C GLU A 202 -8.36 -12.34 -0.76
N LYS A 203 -7.98 -11.74 0.36
CA LYS A 203 -8.80 -11.65 1.57
C LYS A 203 -9.63 -10.37 1.64
N GLY A 204 -9.41 -9.45 0.70
CA GLY A 204 -10.16 -8.19 0.62
C GLY A 204 -9.78 -7.15 1.67
N LEU A 205 -8.55 -7.20 2.20
CA LEU A 205 -8.07 -6.25 3.21
C LEU A 205 -7.61 -4.96 2.53
N VAL A 206 -8.09 -3.83 3.01
CA VAL A 206 -7.67 -2.50 2.54
C VAL A 206 -6.29 -2.17 3.08
N ILE A 207 -5.38 -1.71 2.23
CA ILE A 207 -3.97 -1.56 2.59
C ILE A 207 -3.49 -0.11 2.45
N TRP A 208 -2.73 0.32 3.46
CA TRP A 208 -1.80 1.44 3.40
C TRP A 208 -0.38 0.89 3.26
N ALA A 209 0.30 1.22 2.16
CA ALA A 209 1.69 0.85 1.90
C ALA A 209 2.59 2.09 1.95
N GLU A 210 3.76 1.99 2.57
CA GLU A 210 4.65 3.13 2.81
C GLU A 210 6.13 2.80 2.60
N ILE A 211 6.95 3.83 2.47
CA ILE A 211 8.41 3.74 2.42
C ILE A 211 9.02 3.97 3.82
N PRO A 212 10.23 3.45 4.12
CA PRO A 212 10.90 3.63 5.40
C PRO A 212 11.51 5.03 5.57
N TYR A 213 10.71 6.07 5.35
CA TYR A 213 11.07 7.47 5.59
C TYR A 213 10.49 7.90 6.94
N ILE A 214 11.28 7.68 8.00
CA ILE A 214 10.79 7.71 9.38
C ILE A 214 11.69 8.51 10.30
N SER A 215 11.09 9.21 11.25
CA SER A 215 11.67 9.90 12.42
C SER A 215 12.63 11.05 12.14
N ASN A 216 13.45 10.98 11.10
CA ASN A 216 14.46 12.00 10.78
C ASN A 216 14.56 12.21 9.26
N HIS A 217 14.56 13.47 8.87
CA HIS A 217 14.95 13.86 7.52
C HIS A 217 16.48 13.86 7.39
N MET A 218 16.94 13.33 6.26
CA MET A 218 18.36 13.40 5.87
C MET A 218 18.45 14.06 4.49
N PRO A 219 18.95 15.29 4.38
CA PRO A 219 19.04 16.01 3.10
C PRO A 219 19.78 15.21 2.01
N THR A 220 20.79 14.42 2.42
CA THR A 220 21.54 13.53 1.50
C THR A 220 20.78 12.25 1.13
N GLY A 221 19.62 12.00 1.73
CA GLY A 221 18.78 10.82 1.51
C GLY A 221 17.64 11.03 0.50
N ARG A 222 17.48 12.23 -0.06
CA ARG A 222 16.36 12.57 -0.96
C ARG A 222 16.25 11.62 -2.16
N GLU A 223 17.34 11.39 -2.88
CA GLU A 223 17.35 10.47 -4.02
C GLU A 223 16.95 9.05 -3.63
N ASN A 224 17.34 8.62 -2.42
CA ASN A 224 16.97 7.31 -1.89
C ASN A 224 15.47 7.23 -1.60
N THR A 225 14.85 8.26 -0.99
CA THR A 225 13.40 8.28 -0.75
C THR A 225 12.61 8.27 -2.06
N ILE A 226 13.07 9.00 -3.08
CA ILE A 226 12.49 9.01 -4.43
C ILE A 226 12.58 7.61 -5.07
N SER A 227 13.76 6.97 -4.99
CA SER A 227 13.95 5.62 -5.54
C SER A 227 13.05 4.60 -4.85
N GLN A 228 13.00 4.60 -3.52
CA GLN A 228 12.15 3.68 -2.76
C GLN A 228 10.66 3.89 -3.04
N MET A 229 10.21 5.14 -3.19
CA MET A 229 8.81 5.41 -3.54
C MET A 229 8.47 4.91 -4.94
N LYS A 230 9.37 5.08 -5.92
CA LYS A 230 9.21 4.50 -7.26
C LYS A 230 9.13 2.98 -7.22
N GLU A 231 10.03 2.33 -6.48
CA GLU A 231 10.01 0.88 -6.28
C GLU A 231 8.68 0.43 -5.68
N LEU A 232 8.23 1.09 -4.62
CA LEU A 232 6.98 0.76 -3.95
C LEU A 232 5.79 0.84 -4.91
N VAL A 233 5.64 1.96 -5.63
CA VAL A 233 4.50 2.17 -6.53
C VAL A 233 4.58 1.24 -7.75
N ILE A 234 5.73 1.13 -8.41
CA ILE A 234 5.88 0.33 -9.64
C ILE A 234 5.65 -1.15 -9.36
N GLN A 235 6.23 -1.69 -8.29
CA GLN A 235 6.11 -3.10 -7.95
C GLN A 235 4.71 -3.49 -7.47
N ASN A 236 3.98 -2.55 -6.85
CA ASN A 236 2.71 -2.85 -6.20
C ASN A 236 1.49 -2.21 -6.87
N TYR A 237 1.66 -1.57 -8.02
CA TYR A 237 0.58 -0.84 -8.71
C TYR A 237 -0.67 -1.68 -8.95
N ASN A 238 -0.51 -2.97 -9.30
CA ASN A 238 -1.61 -3.83 -9.71
C ASN A 238 -2.44 -4.39 -8.53
N HIS A 239 -1.98 -4.24 -7.28
CA HIS A 239 -2.70 -4.74 -6.11
C HIS A 239 -4.00 -3.97 -5.86
N ALA A 240 -5.12 -4.70 -5.85
CA ALA A 240 -6.44 -4.13 -5.61
C ALA A 240 -6.61 -3.60 -4.18
N SER A 241 -5.96 -4.23 -3.22
CA SER A 241 -6.02 -3.92 -1.79
C SER A 241 -5.45 -2.55 -1.43
N ILE A 242 -4.42 -2.06 -2.15
CA ILE A 242 -3.77 -0.79 -1.82
C ILE A 242 -4.67 0.38 -2.21
N VAL A 243 -4.93 1.29 -1.28
CA VAL A 243 -5.75 2.49 -1.49
C VAL A 243 -4.99 3.78 -1.23
N VAL A 244 -3.92 3.75 -0.42
CA VAL A 244 -3.08 4.91 -0.15
C VAL A 244 -1.60 4.56 -0.15
N TRP A 245 -0.79 5.53 -0.58
CA TRP A 245 0.66 5.50 -0.52
C TRP A 245 1.15 6.40 0.60
N GLY A 246 1.87 5.84 1.56
CA GLY A 246 2.43 6.54 2.71
C GLY A 246 3.75 7.23 2.37
N LEU A 247 3.81 8.55 2.52
CA LEU A 247 4.98 9.36 2.19
C LEU A 247 6.05 9.29 3.29
N SER A 248 5.63 9.28 4.56
CA SER A 248 6.53 9.27 5.72
C SER A 248 5.82 8.88 7.00
N ASN A 249 6.62 8.57 8.04
CA ASN A 249 6.15 8.32 9.40
C ASN A 249 6.93 9.17 10.41
N GLU A 250 6.22 9.94 11.24
CA GLU A 250 6.77 10.67 12.39
C GLU A 250 8.03 11.51 12.07
N ILE A 251 8.11 11.99 10.85
CA ILE A 251 9.34 12.62 10.34
C ILE A 251 9.70 13.92 11.04
N THR A 252 8.76 14.50 11.79
CA THR A 252 8.93 15.70 12.59
C THR A 252 9.25 15.43 14.07
N MET A 253 9.40 14.16 14.45
CA MET A 253 9.61 13.73 15.85
C MET A 253 10.77 14.46 16.54
N ASN A 254 11.82 14.81 15.82
CA ASN A 254 12.97 15.50 16.37
C ASN A 254 12.90 17.04 16.27
N GLY A 255 11.75 17.58 15.95
CA GLY A 255 11.48 19.03 16.02
C GLY A 255 11.94 19.84 14.81
N ASP A 256 12.53 19.21 13.82
CA ASP A 256 13.11 19.92 12.68
C ASP A 256 12.13 19.96 11.51
N SER A 257 11.37 21.05 11.41
CA SER A 257 10.71 21.41 10.16
C SER A 257 11.64 22.33 9.38
N ASP A 258 12.39 21.80 8.44
CA ASP A 258 13.14 22.62 7.50
C ASP A 258 12.51 22.62 6.10
N GLU A 259 12.91 23.59 5.30
CA GLU A 259 12.41 23.75 3.93
C GLU A 259 12.75 22.53 3.06
N ASP A 260 13.89 21.89 3.29
CA ASP A 260 14.33 20.72 2.55
C ASP A 260 13.44 19.50 2.84
N LEU A 261 13.03 19.31 4.10
CA LEU A 261 12.06 18.28 4.48
C LEU A 261 10.72 18.50 3.79
N ARG A 262 10.22 19.74 3.83
CA ARG A 262 8.96 20.09 3.20
C ARG A 262 9.00 19.88 1.68
N GLU A 263 10.06 20.36 1.03
CA GLU A 263 10.27 20.18 -0.41
C GLU A 263 10.31 18.70 -0.80
N ASN A 264 10.98 17.86 0.00
CA ASN A 264 11.02 16.42 -0.25
C ASN A 264 9.62 15.76 -0.22
N HIS A 265 8.76 16.18 0.72
CA HIS A 265 7.37 15.69 0.76
C HIS A 265 6.57 16.13 -0.47
N VAL A 266 6.72 17.37 -0.91
CA VAL A 266 6.07 17.86 -2.15
C VAL A 266 6.54 17.04 -3.35
N ILE A 267 7.85 16.82 -3.48
CA ILE A 267 8.41 16.01 -4.59
C ILE A 267 7.84 14.59 -4.57
N LEU A 268 7.79 13.94 -3.41
CA LEU A 268 7.25 12.58 -3.29
C LEU A 268 5.75 12.54 -3.63
N ASN A 269 4.98 13.50 -3.12
CA ASN A 269 3.55 13.60 -3.37
C ASN A 269 3.23 13.79 -4.86
N ASP A 270 3.87 14.76 -5.49
CA ASP A 270 3.67 15.07 -6.90
C ASP A 270 4.07 13.88 -7.78
N MET A 271 5.22 13.25 -7.48
CA MET A 271 5.69 12.07 -8.19
C MET A 271 4.71 10.91 -8.09
N VAL A 272 4.17 10.64 -6.91
CA VAL A 272 3.17 9.56 -6.72
C VAL A 272 1.92 9.85 -7.56
N HIS A 273 1.40 11.08 -7.55
CA HIS A 273 0.26 11.47 -8.37
C HIS A 273 0.52 11.42 -9.89
N GLU A 274 1.78 11.61 -10.32
CA GLU A 274 2.15 11.40 -11.73
C GLU A 274 2.13 9.91 -12.10
N MET A 275 2.59 9.04 -11.21
CA MET A 275 2.71 7.60 -11.43
C MET A 275 1.38 6.87 -11.27
N ASP A 276 0.56 7.30 -10.33
CA ASP A 276 -0.72 6.67 -9.98
C ASP A 276 -1.81 7.73 -9.72
N LYS A 277 -2.74 7.81 -10.65
CA LYS A 277 -3.90 8.73 -10.57
C LYS A 277 -5.13 8.10 -9.90
N THR A 278 -5.01 6.87 -9.44
CA THR A 278 -6.12 6.10 -8.89
C THR A 278 -6.10 5.98 -7.38
N ARG A 279 -4.97 6.30 -6.74
CA ARG A 279 -4.78 6.21 -5.29
C ARG A 279 -4.39 7.53 -4.69
N LEU A 280 -4.65 7.65 -3.40
CA LEU A 280 -4.34 8.83 -2.59
C LEU A 280 -2.98 8.70 -1.92
N THR A 281 -2.46 9.84 -1.46
CA THR A 281 -1.28 9.92 -0.63
C THR A 281 -1.65 10.24 0.80
N THR A 282 -0.82 9.78 1.74
CA THR A 282 -0.97 10.06 3.16
C THR A 282 0.38 10.16 3.86
N MET A 283 0.38 10.65 5.08
CA MET A 283 1.52 10.59 5.99
C MET A 283 1.03 10.32 7.41
N ALA A 284 1.86 9.64 8.19
CA ALA A 284 1.62 9.44 9.61
C ALA A 284 2.34 10.51 10.42
N VAL A 285 1.58 11.32 11.15
CA VAL A 285 2.07 12.44 11.97
C VAL A 285 1.96 12.09 13.44
N ILE A 286 2.92 12.53 14.24
CA ILE A 286 2.86 12.31 15.69
C ILE A 286 2.11 13.44 16.38
N SER A 287 1.03 13.09 17.10
CA SER A 287 0.16 14.06 17.77
C SER A 287 0.80 14.81 18.94
N MET A 288 1.84 14.22 19.54
CA MET A 288 2.54 14.82 20.68
C MET A 288 3.57 15.89 20.29
N CYS A 289 3.84 16.07 19.02
CA CYS A 289 4.76 17.09 18.55
C CYS A 289 4.05 18.42 18.37
N ASN A 290 4.45 19.38 19.13
CA ASN A 290 3.90 20.76 19.14
C ASN A 290 4.43 21.55 17.95
N ILE A 291 4.09 21.15 16.72
CA ILE A 291 4.73 21.72 15.57
C ILE A 291 3.74 22.44 14.70
N SER A 292 4.28 23.39 14.00
CA SER A 292 3.88 23.85 12.67
C SER A 292 3.64 22.70 11.65
N GLU A 293 3.01 21.62 12.11
CA GLU A 293 2.57 20.48 11.31
C GLU A 293 1.67 20.93 10.18
N SER A 294 0.96 22.05 10.33
CA SER A 294 0.18 22.71 9.30
C SER A 294 0.93 22.91 7.98
N GLN A 295 2.25 22.97 8.00
CA GLN A 295 3.05 23.06 6.78
C GLN A 295 3.11 21.74 5.99
N TYR A 296 2.81 20.61 6.64
CA TYR A 296 2.90 19.27 6.05
C TYR A 296 1.55 18.64 5.79
N ILE A 297 0.56 18.88 6.64
CA ILE A 297 -0.76 18.24 6.56
C ILE A 297 -1.54 18.59 5.29
N GLU A 298 -1.20 19.69 4.62
CA GLU A 298 -1.82 20.12 3.36
C GLU A 298 -1.11 19.54 2.11
N ILE A 299 -0.02 18.78 2.27
CA ILE A 299 0.71 18.20 1.14
C ILE A 299 0.02 16.93 0.63
N PRO A 300 -0.25 15.90 1.47
CA PRO A 300 -0.94 14.70 1.03
C PRO A 300 -2.46 14.93 0.91
N ASP A 301 -3.15 13.99 0.28
CA ASP A 301 -4.60 14.03 0.15
C ASP A 301 -5.35 13.87 1.48
N LEU A 302 -4.75 13.15 2.40
CA LEU A 302 -5.24 12.98 3.78
C LEU A 302 -4.06 12.87 4.73
N VAL A 303 -4.33 13.15 6.01
CA VAL A 303 -3.35 12.99 7.08
C VAL A 303 -3.84 11.96 8.10
N SER A 304 -2.92 11.23 8.69
CA SER A 304 -3.23 10.29 9.77
C SER A 304 -2.31 10.51 10.96
N TYR A 305 -2.85 10.32 12.15
CA TYR A 305 -2.11 10.56 13.38
C TYR A 305 -1.72 9.26 14.08
N ASN A 306 -0.46 9.21 14.52
CA ASN A 306 0.00 8.29 15.56
C ASN A 306 -0.42 8.88 16.90
N GLN A 307 -1.47 8.32 17.49
CA GLN A 307 -2.16 8.89 18.63
C GLN A 307 -2.22 7.90 19.78
N TYR A 308 -1.46 8.18 20.81
CA TYR A 308 -1.30 7.28 21.96
C TYR A 308 -1.78 7.91 23.29
N LEU A 309 -2.86 8.71 23.24
CA LEU A 309 -3.51 9.22 24.44
C LEU A 309 -4.06 8.06 25.29
N GLY A 310 -3.66 8.05 26.54
CA GLY A 310 -3.91 6.94 27.45
C GLY A 310 -2.73 5.96 27.60
N TRP A 311 -1.71 6.03 26.74
CA TRP A 311 -0.53 5.17 26.84
C TRP A 311 0.73 5.96 27.20
N TYR A 312 1.31 6.75 26.26
CA TYR A 312 2.50 7.58 26.54
C TYR A 312 2.17 8.84 27.34
N GLY A 313 0.93 9.30 27.35
CA GLY A 313 0.47 10.47 28.08
C GLY A 313 -1.02 10.71 27.89
N GLY A 314 -1.56 11.71 28.56
CA GLY A 314 -2.98 12.06 28.47
C GLY A 314 -3.93 10.94 28.97
N LYS A 315 -5.18 11.02 28.54
CA LYS A 315 -6.23 10.09 28.89
C LYS A 315 -6.93 9.54 27.63
N ILE A 316 -7.48 8.34 27.71
CA ILE A 316 -8.18 7.68 26.59
C ILE A 316 -9.33 8.56 26.08
N GLU A 317 -10.07 9.23 26.97
CA GLU A 317 -11.21 10.08 26.63
C GLU A 317 -10.82 11.35 25.82
N GLU A 318 -9.55 11.70 25.77
CA GLU A 318 -9.05 12.86 25.03
C GLU A 318 -8.91 12.61 23.52
N ASN A 319 -9.00 11.35 23.06
CA ASN A 319 -8.91 11.01 21.63
C ASN A 319 -10.04 11.66 20.80
N GLY A 320 -11.29 11.59 21.28
CA GLY A 320 -12.42 12.25 20.61
C GLY A 320 -12.22 13.76 20.44
N PRO A 321 -12.04 14.52 21.55
CA PRO A 321 -11.77 15.95 21.49
C PRO A 321 -10.59 16.35 20.60
N PHE A 322 -9.55 15.52 20.51
CA PHE A 322 -8.43 15.76 19.59
C PHE A 322 -8.88 15.74 18.12
N MET A 323 -9.61 14.70 17.73
CA MET A 323 -10.13 14.54 16.37
C MET A 323 -11.14 15.66 16.01
N ASP A 324 -12.03 16.00 16.96
CA ASP A 324 -13.00 17.11 16.77
C ASP A 324 -12.27 18.43 16.56
N SER A 325 -11.25 18.72 17.35
CA SER A 325 -10.45 19.96 17.21
C SER A 325 -9.70 20.03 15.88
N PHE A 326 -9.17 18.90 15.40
CA PHE A 326 -8.55 18.87 14.08
C PHE A 326 -9.57 19.17 12.97
N HIS A 327 -10.73 18.51 13.02
CA HIS A 327 -11.75 18.71 12.02
C HIS A 327 -12.31 20.13 12.03
N GLU A 328 -12.44 20.76 13.19
CA GLU A 328 -12.82 22.19 13.31
C GLU A 328 -11.78 23.12 12.65
N MET A 329 -10.49 22.84 12.80
CA MET A 329 -9.42 23.63 12.21
C MET A 329 -9.25 23.38 10.71
N TYR A 330 -9.43 22.14 10.26
CA TYR A 330 -9.18 21.69 8.89
C TYR A 330 -10.36 20.89 8.32
N PRO A 331 -11.55 21.50 8.14
CA PRO A 331 -12.77 20.76 7.81
C PRO A 331 -12.76 20.08 6.43
N ASN A 332 -11.81 20.44 5.58
CA ASN A 332 -11.69 19.88 4.22
C ASN A 332 -10.58 18.81 4.11
N ILE A 333 -9.82 18.55 5.18
CA ILE A 333 -8.75 17.56 5.16
C ILE A 333 -9.26 16.29 5.85
N PRO A 334 -9.34 15.16 5.15
CA PRO A 334 -9.67 13.89 5.79
C PRO A 334 -8.59 13.50 6.80
N ILE A 335 -9.03 13.04 7.96
CA ILE A 335 -8.14 12.60 9.02
C ILE A 335 -8.34 11.11 9.31
N GLY A 336 -7.23 10.40 9.55
CA GLY A 336 -7.20 9.02 10.03
C GLY A 336 -6.42 8.87 11.31
N MET A 337 -6.53 7.69 11.92
CA MET A 337 -5.66 7.25 13.01
C MET A 337 -4.78 6.12 12.48
N SER A 338 -3.47 6.39 12.35
CA SER A 338 -2.51 5.46 11.76
C SER A 338 -1.90 4.51 12.80
N GLU A 339 -1.80 4.96 14.03
CA GLU A 339 -1.38 4.15 15.17
C GLU A 339 -2.12 4.57 16.42
N TYR A 340 -2.52 3.59 17.22
CA TYR A 340 -3.16 3.80 18.52
C TYR A 340 -3.02 2.53 19.39
N GLY A 341 -3.38 2.62 20.65
CA GLY A 341 -3.39 1.48 21.57
C GLY A 341 -2.27 1.55 22.60
N ALA A 342 -1.87 0.40 23.09
CA ALA A 342 -0.86 0.24 24.14
C ALA A 342 0.00 -0.98 23.89
N GLU A 343 1.23 -0.97 24.40
CA GLU A 343 2.12 -2.10 24.35
C GLU A 343 1.84 -3.09 25.50
N ALA A 344 2.02 -4.37 25.23
CA ALA A 344 1.93 -5.42 26.24
C ALA A 344 3.04 -6.46 26.08
N TYR A 345 3.49 -7.00 27.22
CA TYR A 345 4.36 -8.17 27.24
C TYR A 345 3.53 -9.44 27.33
N LYS A 346 3.75 -10.38 26.44
CA LYS A 346 3.08 -11.67 26.41
C LYS A 346 3.19 -12.36 27.78
N TRP A 347 2.03 -12.78 28.32
CA TRP A 347 1.85 -13.38 29.63
C TRP A 347 2.11 -12.47 30.85
N HIS A 348 2.24 -11.17 30.63
CA HIS A 348 2.24 -10.23 31.75
C HIS A 348 0.80 -9.82 32.06
N SER A 349 0.31 -10.20 33.23
CA SER A 349 -1.04 -9.91 33.71
C SER A 349 -0.95 -9.10 34.97
N SER A 350 -1.71 -8.01 35.03
CA SER A 350 -1.82 -7.16 36.21
C SER A 350 -3.19 -6.49 36.27
N HIS A 351 -3.45 -5.71 37.32
CA HIS A 351 -4.55 -4.77 37.29
C HIS A 351 -4.22 -3.63 36.34
N PRO A 352 -5.04 -3.37 35.29
CA PRO A 352 -4.64 -2.48 34.21
C PRO A 352 -4.40 -1.05 34.68
N GLU A 353 -3.17 -0.59 34.51
CA GLU A 353 -2.72 0.78 34.78
C GLU A 353 -1.90 1.29 33.61
N GLN A 354 -2.02 2.59 33.29
CA GLN A 354 -1.25 3.21 32.22
C GLN A 354 0.26 2.94 32.37
N GLY A 355 0.89 2.38 31.32
CA GLY A 355 2.33 2.09 31.29
C GLY A 355 2.75 0.82 32.02
N ASP A 356 1.83 -0.08 32.40
CA ASP A 356 2.14 -1.31 33.11
C ASP A 356 2.53 -2.48 32.20
N TYR A 357 2.34 -2.34 30.88
CA TYR A 357 2.62 -3.37 29.86
C TYR A 357 1.88 -4.70 30.07
N SER A 358 0.74 -4.68 30.76
CA SER A 358 -0.11 -5.88 30.91
C SER A 358 -0.92 -6.16 29.65
N GLU A 359 -1.33 -7.41 29.46
CA GLU A 359 -2.23 -7.79 28.38
C GLU A 359 -3.65 -7.25 28.62
N GLU A 360 -4.01 -6.91 29.85
CA GLU A 360 -5.32 -6.35 30.21
C GLU A 360 -5.45 -4.86 29.82
N TYR A 361 -4.36 -4.09 29.81
CA TYR A 361 -4.42 -2.66 29.52
C TYR A 361 -4.82 -2.36 28.06
N PRO A 362 -4.26 -3.00 27.02
CA PRO A 362 -4.74 -2.82 25.64
C PRO A 362 -6.21 -3.23 25.43
N ALA A 363 -6.72 -4.12 26.26
CA ALA A 363 -8.13 -4.54 26.22
C ALA A 363 -9.08 -3.56 26.93
N HIS A 364 -8.55 -2.68 27.78
CA HIS A 364 -9.29 -1.66 28.52
C HIS A 364 -9.56 -0.44 27.64
#